data_2decd167f9fbbaec6a3fc6af64b7fd6b
#
_entry.id   2decd167f9fbbaec6a3fc6af64b7fd6b
#
_cell.length_a   1.000
_cell.length_b   1.000
_cell.length_c   1.000
_cell.angle_alpha   90.00
_cell.angle_beta   90.00
_cell.angle_gamma   90.00
#
_symmetry.space_group_name_H-M   'P 1'
#
loop_
_entity.id
_entity.type
_entity.pdbx_description
1 polymer ?
#
loop_
_entity_poly.entity_id
_entity_poly.type
_entity_poly.pdbx_seq_one_letter_code
_entity_poly.pdbx_strand_id
1 'polypeptide(L)'
;MKRYLFIIVGLLFLVGCSTKEENEKYAYLEYKNDLESQDVYDEEDSLDFDTYFNIIRNKDDNEKVDYSIVIDKPEINMYNVKALLVHDYMNEDAFPSVGIFDDPVTLRKDSADKIKLNGTINTTADTGNINFKLYLEYTDDSGEENKIYYEVKRG
;
A
#
# COMPACT_ATOMS: atom_id res chain seq x y z
N MET A 1 -2.70 -27.82 48.76
CA MET A 1 -3.29 -27.61 47.41
C MET A 1 -3.68 -26.15 47.09
N LYS A 2 -3.45 -25.16 47.93
CA LYS A 2 -3.80 -23.74 47.62
C LYS A 2 -2.66 -22.90 47.05
N ARG A 3 -1.44 -23.43 46.97
CA ARG A 3 -0.25 -22.68 46.47
C ARG A 3 -0.01 -22.76 44.97
N TYR A 4 -0.61 -23.71 44.25
CA TYR A 4 -0.46 -23.88 42.82
C TYR A 4 -1.46 -23.12 41.97
N LEU A 5 -2.53 -22.63 42.56
CA LEU A 5 -3.57 -21.87 41.85
C LEU A 5 -3.09 -20.46 41.45
N PHE A 6 -2.18 -19.87 42.22
CA PHE A 6 -1.65 -18.53 41.94
C PHE A 6 -0.61 -18.50 40.81
N ILE A 7 0.04 -19.62 40.49
CA ILE A 7 1.04 -19.72 39.42
C ILE A 7 0.34 -19.82 38.05
N ILE A 8 -0.83 -20.42 37.97
CA ILE A 8 -1.59 -20.57 36.72
C ILE A 8 -2.24 -19.25 36.30
N VAL A 9 -2.64 -18.41 37.25
CA VAL A 9 -3.25 -17.09 36.99
C VAL A 9 -2.19 -16.09 36.50
N GLY A 10 -0.91 -16.22 36.94
CA GLY A 10 0.19 -15.36 36.51
C GLY A 10 0.69 -15.63 35.07
N LEU A 11 0.44 -16.82 34.52
CA LEU A 11 0.86 -17.21 33.17
C LEU A 11 -0.13 -16.79 32.07
N LEU A 12 -1.35 -16.40 32.43
CA LEU A 12 -2.38 -15.96 31.48
C LEU A 12 -2.27 -14.48 31.09
N PHE A 13 -1.37 -13.71 31.72
CA PHE A 13 -1.16 -12.29 31.38
C PHE A 13 0.04 -12.03 30.43
N LEU A 14 0.67 -13.07 29.90
CA LEU A 14 1.74 -12.95 28.89
C LEU A 14 1.22 -13.14 27.44
N VAL A 15 -0.08 -13.01 27.20
CA VAL A 15 -0.60 -12.80 25.87
C VAL A 15 -0.26 -11.35 25.52
N GLY A 16 0.89 -11.16 24.86
CA GLY A 16 1.40 -9.85 24.49
C GLY A 16 0.34 -9.09 23.68
N CYS A 17 -0.12 -7.95 24.19
CA CYS A 17 -0.73 -6.94 23.35
C CYS A 17 0.36 -6.49 22.37
N SER A 18 0.27 -6.92 21.12
CA SER A 18 1.04 -6.28 20.07
C SER A 18 0.67 -4.79 20.04
N THR A 19 1.67 -3.92 19.96
CA THR A 19 1.41 -2.49 19.89
C THR A 19 0.74 -2.17 18.55
N LYS A 20 0.01 -1.05 18.46
CA LYS A 20 -0.59 -0.59 17.20
C LYS A 20 0.45 -0.56 16.08
N GLU A 21 1.64 -0.04 16.37
CA GLU A 21 2.78 0.06 15.44
C GLU A 21 3.27 -1.30 14.93
N GLU A 22 3.32 -2.33 15.81
CA GLU A 22 3.67 -3.69 15.38
C GLU A 22 2.62 -4.28 14.44
N ASN A 23 1.33 -4.08 14.71
CA ASN A 23 0.24 -4.55 13.86
C ASN A 23 0.26 -3.87 12.48
N GLU A 24 0.50 -2.56 12.42
CA GLU A 24 0.62 -1.79 11.19
C GLU A 24 1.81 -2.28 10.35
N LYS A 25 2.95 -2.54 10.99
CA LYS A 25 4.12 -3.11 10.33
C LYS A 25 3.88 -4.52 9.79
N TYR A 26 3.17 -5.37 10.52
CA TYR A 26 2.79 -6.70 10.03
C TYR A 26 1.85 -6.61 8.84
N ALA A 27 0.82 -5.76 8.91
CA ALA A 27 -0.10 -5.52 7.79
C ALA A 27 0.64 -5.01 6.55
N TYR A 28 1.55 -4.06 6.71
CA TYR A 28 2.38 -3.54 5.61
C TYR A 28 3.19 -4.65 4.94
N LEU A 29 3.86 -5.50 5.73
CA LEU A 29 4.66 -6.62 5.20
C LEU A 29 3.78 -7.68 4.52
N GLU A 30 2.59 -7.93 5.04
CA GLU A 30 1.61 -8.84 4.43
C GLU A 30 1.19 -8.29 3.04
N TYR A 31 0.76 -7.03 2.94
CA TYR A 31 0.37 -6.41 1.67
C TYR A 31 1.52 -6.38 0.66
N LYS A 32 2.74 -6.07 1.11
CA LYS A 32 3.93 -6.10 0.26
C LYS A 32 4.17 -7.51 -0.30
N ASN A 33 4.18 -8.52 0.57
CA ASN A 33 4.40 -9.91 0.16
C ASN A 33 3.30 -10.41 -0.76
N ASP A 34 2.04 -10.09 -0.47
CA ASP A 34 0.90 -10.44 -1.32
C ASP A 34 1.07 -9.84 -2.71
N LEU A 35 1.41 -8.56 -2.80
CA LEU A 35 1.62 -7.86 -4.07
C LEU A 35 2.80 -8.44 -4.87
N GLU A 36 3.92 -8.74 -4.21
CA GLU A 36 5.13 -9.27 -4.85
C GLU A 36 4.95 -10.73 -5.31
N SER A 37 4.07 -11.49 -4.67
CA SER A 37 3.81 -12.91 -4.96
C SER A 37 2.74 -13.14 -6.04
N GLN A 38 2.09 -12.09 -6.55
CA GLN A 38 1.08 -12.25 -7.58
C GLN A 38 1.72 -12.67 -8.92
N ASP A 39 1.14 -13.70 -9.53
CA ASP A 39 1.45 -14.14 -10.91
C ASP A 39 0.56 -13.45 -11.96
N VAL A 40 -0.59 -12.92 -11.55
CA VAL A 40 -1.58 -12.25 -12.39
C VAL A 40 -1.97 -10.92 -11.76
N TYR A 41 -2.00 -9.87 -12.57
CA TYR A 41 -2.37 -8.52 -12.17
C TYR A 41 -3.67 -8.10 -12.84
N ASP A 42 -4.41 -7.21 -12.17
CA ASP A 42 -5.62 -6.63 -12.73
C ASP A 42 -5.31 -5.78 -13.96
N GLU A 43 -6.18 -5.83 -14.96
CA GLU A 43 -6.05 -5.02 -16.16
C GLU A 43 -6.54 -3.59 -15.88
N GLU A 44 -5.92 -2.60 -16.52
CA GLU A 44 -6.27 -1.17 -16.32
C GLU A 44 -7.76 -0.89 -16.60
N ASP A 45 -8.31 -1.54 -17.64
CA ASP A 45 -9.72 -1.42 -18.02
C ASP A 45 -10.70 -2.07 -17.02
N SER A 46 -10.20 -2.84 -16.05
CA SER A 46 -11.00 -3.47 -14.99
C SER A 46 -11.03 -2.68 -13.69
N LEU A 47 -10.27 -1.57 -13.61
CA LEU A 47 -10.21 -0.75 -12.43
C LEU A 47 -11.43 0.20 -12.35
N ASP A 48 -12.03 0.32 -11.17
CA ASP A 48 -13.12 1.27 -10.90
C ASP A 48 -12.61 2.70 -10.64
N PHE A 49 -11.42 3.06 -11.15
CA PHE A 49 -10.78 4.36 -10.98
C PHE A 49 -9.70 4.60 -12.04
N ASP A 50 -9.37 5.86 -12.28
CA ASP A 50 -8.24 6.24 -13.13
C ASP A 50 -6.92 6.22 -12.34
N THR A 51 -5.82 5.86 -13.04
CA THR A 51 -4.46 5.98 -12.51
C THR A 51 -3.62 6.90 -13.39
N TYR A 52 -2.79 7.74 -12.75
CA TYR A 52 -1.83 8.60 -13.44
C TYR A 52 -0.44 8.37 -12.83
N PHE A 53 0.41 7.70 -13.58
CA PHE A 53 1.78 7.42 -13.15
C PHE A 53 2.76 8.42 -13.75
N ASN A 54 3.70 8.89 -12.95
CA ASN A 54 4.76 9.79 -13.38
C ASN A 54 6.10 9.37 -12.76
N ILE A 55 7.16 9.44 -13.55
CA ILE A 55 8.53 9.19 -13.12
C ILE A 55 9.45 10.21 -13.80
N ILE A 56 10.16 11.00 -13.01
CA ILE A 56 10.95 12.12 -13.47
C ILE A 56 12.31 12.13 -12.77
N ARG A 57 13.39 12.28 -13.55
CA ARG A 57 14.69 12.57 -12.95
C ARG A 57 14.67 13.95 -12.31
N ASN A 58 15.13 14.02 -11.07
CA ASN A 58 15.17 15.26 -10.33
C ASN A 58 16.13 16.26 -11.03
N LYS A 59 15.67 17.50 -11.21
CA LYS A 59 16.44 18.54 -11.93
C LYS A 59 17.58 19.09 -11.11
N ASP A 60 17.43 19.08 -9.79
CA ASP A 60 18.40 19.63 -8.85
C ASP A 60 19.42 18.58 -8.37
N ASP A 61 19.09 17.30 -8.57
CA ASP A 61 19.92 16.16 -8.18
C ASP A 61 19.78 15.01 -9.19
N ASN A 62 20.73 14.94 -10.13
CA ASN A 62 20.71 13.91 -11.17
C ASN A 62 20.88 12.48 -10.67
N GLU A 63 21.21 12.28 -9.39
CA GLU A 63 21.29 10.98 -8.74
C GLU A 63 19.95 10.54 -8.16
N LYS A 64 18.89 11.35 -8.31
CA LYS A 64 17.55 11.08 -7.81
C LYS A 64 16.52 11.04 -8.94
N VAL A 65 15.59 10.12 -8.77
CA VAL A 65 14.41 9.97 -9.62
C VAL A 65 13.18 9.99 -8.74
N ASP A 66 12.32 10.98 -8.96
CA ASP A 66 11.06 11.09 -8.27
C ASP A 66 9.97 10.33 -9.04
N TYR A 67 9.14 9.57 -8.34
CA TYR A 67 8.02 8.85 -8.92
C TYR A 67 6.75 9.12 -8.14
N SER A 68 5.61 9.03 -8.81
CA SER A 68 4.30 9.13 -8.17
C SER A 68 3.22 8.41 -8.97
N ILE A 69 2.24 7.86 -8.25
CA ILE A 69 0.96 7.45 -8.82
C ILE A 69 -0.17 8.25 -8.16
N VAL A 70 -1.11 8.69 -8.96
CA VAL A 70 -2.35 9.32 -8.49
C VAL A 70 -3.50 8.37 -8.83
N ILE A 71 -4.32 8.05 -7.85
CA ILE A 71 -5.58 7.33 -7.98
C ILE A 71 -6.67 8.39 -7.89
N ASP A 72 -7.48 8.50 -8.94
CA ASP A 72 -8.44 9.58 -9.14
C ASP A 72 -9.72 9.07 -9.80
N LYS A 73 -10.77 9.87 -9.80
CA LYS A 73 -12.04 9.61 -10.46
C LYS A 73 -12.62 8.22 -10.20
N PRO A 74 -12.85 7.83 -8.95
CA PRO A 74 -13.46 6.54 -8.66
C PRO A 74 -14.87 6.46 -9.28
N GLU A 75 -15.18 5.34 -9.90
CA GLU A 75 -16.50 5.07 -10.48
C GLU A 75 -17.53 4.65 -9.44
N ILE A 76 -17.06 4.20 -8.27
CA ILE A 76 -17.84 3.81 -7.10
C ILE A 76 -17.30 4.52 -5.85
N ASN A 77 -18.04 4.51 -4.75
CA ASN A 77 -17.48 4.93 -3.46
C ASN A 77 -16.55 3.85 -2.92
N MET A 78 -15.36 4.25 -2.49
CA MET A 78 -14.34 3.37 -1.94
C MET A 78 -14.04 3.83 -0.51
N TYR A 79 -14.42 3.01 0.47
CA TYR A 79 -14.24 3.29 1.89
C TYR A 79 -13.05 2.50 2.44
N ASN A 80 -12.46 2.98 3.51
CA ASN A 80 -11.34 2.33 4.19
C ASN A 80 -10.18 1.99 3.26
N VAL A 81 -9.90 2.87 2.30
CA VAL A 81 -8.88 2.62 1.29
C VAL A 81 -7.50 2.54 1.93
N LYS A 82 -6.81 1.45 1.60
CA LYS A 82 -5.38 1.25 1.87
C LYS A 82 -4.66 1.04 0.55
N ALA A 83 -3.52 1.66 0.38
CA ALA A 83 -2.73 1.56 -0.84
C ALA A 83 -1.24 1.47 -0.54
N LEU A 84 -0.52 0.72 -1.37
CA LEU A 84 0.93 0.53 -1.31
C LEU A 84 1.50 0.50 -2.73
N LEU A 85 2.51 1.33 -3.01
CA LEU A 85 3.20 1.34 -4.29
C LEU A 85 4.63 0.82 -4.09
N VAL A 86 4.98 -0.30 -4.71
CA VAL A 86 6.32 -0.88 -4.66
C VAL A 86 7.01 -0.82 -6.03
N HIS A 87 8.33 -0.98 -6.05
CA HIS A 87 9.13 -1.14 -7.27
C HIS A 87 10.22 -2.20 -7.08
N ASP A 88 10.69 -2.75 -8.19
CA ASP A 88 11.67 -3.84 -8.22
C ASP A 88 13.14 -3.38 -8.30
N TYR A 89 13.41 -2.06 -8.27
CA TYR A 89 14.76 -1.53 -8.48
C TYR A 89 15.72 -1.84 -7.34
N MET A 90 15.27 -1.64 -6.10
CA MET A 90 16.03 -1.89 -4.88
C MET A 90 15.10 -2.44 -3.81
N ASN A 91 15.63 -3.25 -2.92
CA ASN A 91 14.88 -3.65 -1.74
C ASN A 91 14.91 -2.50 -0.73
N GLU A 92 13.84 -1.72 -0.69
CA GLU A 92 13.66 -0.63 0.26
C GLU A 92 12.96 -1.13 1.52
N ASP A 93 13.30 -0.52 2.66
CA ASP A 93 12.68 -0.88 3.95
C ASP A 93 11.23 -0.37 4.03
N ALA A 94 10.93 0.73 3.30
CA ALA A 94 9.60 1.32 3.27
C ALA A 94 9.29 1.91 1.89
N PHE A 95 8.13 1.53 1.36
CA PHE A 95 7.54 2.09 0.14
C PHE A 95 6.39 3.04 0.48
N PRO A 96 6.03 3.97 -0.42
CA PRO A 96 4.89 4.87 -0.22
C PRO A 96 3.60 4.10 0.03
N SER A 97 2.89 4.46 1.08
CA SER A 97 1.60 3.86 1.45
C SER A 97 0.63 4.89 2.00
N VAL A 98 -0.66 4.55 1.97
CA VAL A 98 -1.77 5.33 2.56
C VAL A 98 -2.71 4.35 3.25
N GLY A 99 -3.24 4.71 4.42
CA GLY A 99 -4.20 3.91 5.17
C GLY A 99 -3.62 2.68 5.86
N ILE A 100 -2.29 2.52 5.90
CA ILE A 100 -1.60 1.38 6.54
C ILE A 100 -0.98 1.81 7.88
N PHE A 101 -0.22 2.89 7.88
CA PHE A 101 0.40 3.48 9.07
C PHE A 101 -0.35 4.73 9.58
N ASP A 102 -1.33 5.17 8.82
CA ASP A 102 -2.24 6.27 9.09
C ASP A 102 -3.69 5.79 9.00
N ASP A 103 -4.66 6.66 9.24
CA ASP A 103 -6.06 6.30 9.13
C ASP A 103 -6.43 6.05 7.66
N PRO A 104 -7.18 4.96 7.37
CA PRO A 104 -7.67 4.69 6.02
C PRO A 104 -8.49 5.86 5.47
N VAL A 105 -8.35 6.12 4.18
CA VAL A 105 -9.04 7.22 3.50
C VAL A 105 -10.29 6.75 2.78
N THR A 106 -11.12 7.71 2.37
CA THR A 106 -12.29 7.44 1.54
C THR A 106 -12.16 8.21 0.23
N LEU A 107 -12.34 7.52 -0.90
CA LEU A 107 -12.52 8.11 -2.21
C LEU A 107 -14.00 8.03 -2.58
N ARG A 108 -14.63 9.18 -2.80
CA ARG A 108 -16.06 9.23 -3.18
C ARG A 108 -16.20 9.42 -4.68
N LYS A 109 -17.10 8.66 -5.27
CA LYS A 109 -17.57 8.91 -6.61
C LYS A 109 -18.03 10.37 -6.75
N ASP A 110 -17.74 10.97 -7.89
CA ASP A 110 -18.11 12.35 -8.22
C ASP A 110 -17.50 13.42 -7.28
N SER A 111 -16.50 13.06 -6.47
CA SER A 111 -15.74 14.02 -5.66
C SER A 111 -14.43 14.42 -6.34
N ALA A 112 -13.77 15.43 -5.78
CA ALA A 112 -12.40 15.81 -6.15
C ALA A 112 -11.34 15.07 -5.31
N ASP A 113 -11.77 14.07 -4.52
CA ASP A 113 -10.87 13.29 -3.67
C ASP A 113 -9.95 12.43 -4.53
N LYS A 114 -8.69 12.36 -4.16
CA LYS A 114 -7.68 11.54 -4.82
C LYS A 114 -6.62 11.07 -3.83
N ILE A 115 -6.00 9.96 -4.13
CA ILE A 115 -4.83 9.45 -3.40
C ILE A 115 -3.60 9.70 -4.25
N LYS A 116 -2.53 10.16 -3.62
CA LYS A 116 -1.21 10.28 -4.23
C LYS A 116 -0.18 9.52 -3.42
N LEU A 117 0.46 8.53 -4.05
CA LEU A 117 1.63 7.85 -3.53
C LEU A 117 2.86 8.36 -4.27
N ASN A 118 3.88 8.80 -3.56
CA ASN A 118 5.11 9.32 -4.16
C ASN A 118 6.34 8.88 -3.37
N GLY A 119 7.43 8.70 -4.08
CA GLY A 119 8.73 8.34 -3.52
C GLY A 119 9.88 8.82 -4.40
N THR A 120 11.09 8.51 -3.95
CA THR A 120 12.34 8.88 -4.63
C THR A 120 13.27 7.67 -4.66
N ILE A 121 13.83 7.38 -5.83
CA ILE A 121 14.85 6.35 -6.01
C ILE A 121 16.20 7.05 -6.17
N ASN A 122 17.20 6.67 -5.39
CA ASN A 122 18.57 7.14 -5.55
C ASN A 122 19.26 6.32 -6.65
N THR A 123 19.35 6.87 -7.85
CA THR A 123 19.97 6.19 -9.01
C THR A 123 20.35 7.16 -10.11
N THR A 124 21.47 6.87 -10.77
CA THR A 124 21.87 7.46 -12.04
C THR A 124 21.48 6.60 -13.26
N ALA A 125 21.00 5.36 -13.01
CA ALA A 125 20.60 4.42 -14.04
C ALA A 125 19.37 4.88 -14.83
N ASP A 126 19.18 4.30 -16.02
CA ASP A 126 17.94 4.45 -16.77
C ASP A 126 16.77 3.81 -15.99
N THR A 127 15.70 4.59 -15.85
CA THR A 127 14.50 4.16 -15.12
C THR A 127 13.55 3.33 -15.99
N GLY A 128 13.83 3.19 -17.28
CA GLY A 128 12.98 2.47 -18.24
C GLY A 128 12.65 1.03 -17.86
N ASN A 129 13.54 0.39 -17.09
CA ASN A 129 13.42 -1.01 -16.69
C ASN A 129 12.90 -1.22 -15.25
N ILE A 130 12.49 -0.15 -14.54
CA ILE A 130 11.95 -0.29 -13.19
C ILE A 130 10.45 -0.59 -13.30
N ASN A 131 10.00 -1.72 -12.77
CA ASN A 131 8.58 -2.06 -12.71
C ASN A 131 7.99 -1.58 -11.40
N PHE A 132 6.79 -1.01 -11.49
CA PHE A 132 6.03 -0.55 -10.35
C PHE A 132 4.75 -1.38 -10.21
N LYS A 133 4.39 -1.69 -8.98
CA LYS A 133 3.21 -2.47 -8.64
C LYS A 133 2.42 -1.74 -7.57
N LEU A 134 1.11 -1.68 -7.74
CA LEU A 134 0.17 -1.07 -6.82
C LEU A 134 -0.70 -2.15 -6.17
N TYR A 135 -0.70 -2.19 -4.84
CA TYR A 135 -1.74 -2.83 -4.04
C TYR A 135 -2.76 -1.78 -3.64
N LEU A 136 -4.04 -2.11 -3.73
CA LEU A 136 -5.11 -1.29 -3.22
C LEU A 136 -6.22 -2.18 -2.64
N GLU A 137 -6.67 -1.86 -1.42
CA GLU A 137 -7.79 -2.51 -0.73
C GLU A 137 -8.81 -1.47 -0.35
N TYR A 138 -10.10 -1.77 -0.54
CA TYR A 138 -11.19 -0.90 -0.16
C TYR A 138 -12.47 -1.67 0.11
N THR A 139 -13.41 -1.04 0.81
CA THR A 139 -14.79 -1.53 0.98
C THR A 139 -15.71 -0.72 0.07
N ASP A 140 -16.58 -1.36 -0.69
CA ASP A 140 -17.56 -0.70 -1.54
C ASP A 140 -18.88 -0.35 -0.82
N ASP A 141 -19.85 0.23 -1.56
CA ASP A 141 -21.18 0.60 -1.02
C ASP A 141 -22.00 -0.61 -0.54
N SER A 142 -21.68 -1.83 -0.99
CA SER A 142 -22.36 -3.06 -0.54
C SER A 142 -21.75 -3.60 0.75
N GLY A 143 -20.58 -3.08 1.16
CA GLY A 143 -19.78 -3.58 2.28
C GLY A 143 -18.85 -4.72 1.87
N GLU A 144 -18.67 -4.99 0.59
CA GLU A 144 -17.73 -5.98 0.07
C GLU A 144 -16.31 -5.40 0.09
N GLU A 145 -15.36 -6.22 0.56
CA GLU A 145 -13.93 -5.88 0.54
C GLU A 145 -13.34 -6.30 -0.81
N ASN A 146 -12.72 -5.35 -1.48
CA ASN A 146 -12.09 -5.50 -2.78
C ASN A 146 -10.58 -5.34 -2.64
N LYS A 147 -9.82 -6.18 -3.35
CA LYS A 147 -8.35 -6.12 -3.42
C LYS A 147 -7.93 -6.05 -4.88
N ILE A 148 -7.08 -5.08 -5.18
CA ILE A 148 -6.53 -4.81 -6.50
C ILE A 148 -5.02 -5.03 -6.45
N TYR A 149 -4.51 -5.77 -7.42
CA TYR A 149 -3.09 -6.00 -7.65
C TYR A 149 -2.76 -5.54 -9.07
N TYR A 150 -2.21 -4.36 -9.21
CA TYR A 150 -2.04 -3.71 -10.51
C TYR A 150 -0.56 -3.51 -10.84
N GLU A 151 -0.11 -3.98 -12.01
CA GLU A 151 1.18 -3.65 -12.57
C GLU A 151 1.09 -2.33 -13.33
N VAL A 152 1.79 -1.30 -12.83
CA VAL A 152 1.66 0.07 -13.32
C VAL A 152 2.22 0.19 -14.74
N LYS A 153 1.36 0.45 -15.71
CA LYS A 153 1.77 0.72 -17.08
C LYS A 153 2.27 2.15 -17.21
N ARG A 154 3.38 2.29 -17.94
CA ARG A 154 3.89 3.61 -18.30
C ARG A 154 3.20 4.04 -19.58
N GLY A 155 2.57 5.21 -19.52
CA GLY A 155 1.98 5.85 -20.70
C GLY A 155 3.04 6.41 -21.66
#